data_b600408ae0704c7df760079fa5462f74
#
_entry.id   b600408ae0704c7df760079fa5462f74
#
_cell.length_a   1.000
_cell.length_b   1.000
_cell.length_c   1.000
_cell.angle_alpha   90.00
_cell.angle_beta   90.00
_cell.angle_gamma   90.00
#
_symmetry.space_group_name_H-M   'P 1'
#
loop_
_entity.id
_entity.type
_entity.pdbx_description
1 polymer ?
#
loop_
_entity_poly.entity_id
_entity_poly.type
_entity_poly.pdbx_seq_one_letter_code
_entity_poly.pdbx_strand_id
1 'polypeptide(L)'
;MELSNQILSDITVHMKYARFLPEQNKRESWEELVSRNMHMHLRKYPHMELQIAKAYKMVLDKKVLPSMRSMQFGGKPIEINPSRMFNCSFVAVDDYRAFNESMFLLLSGCGVGYSVQSHHVEQLPEIRKPTSKRTYRYLIQDSIEGWADAVKALMETYYGGRTSHIRFDYGDIRAKGERLITSGGKAPGPQPLKECLLKVKGILDDKQDGEKLTSVEYVPLGRRRPFWWYKKSCNDFIVLCQRQ
;
A
#
# COMPACT_ATOMS: atom_id res chain seq x y z
N MET A 1 -35.27 12.24 6.53
CA MET A 1 -34.41 11.88 5.36
C MET A 1 -35.34 11.31 4.31
N GLU A 2 -35.26 11.79 3.07
CA GLU A 2 -36.11 11.21 2.00
C GLU A 2 -35.77 9.73 1.81
N LEU A 3 -36.79 8.90 1.49
CA LEU A 3 -36.66 7.46 1.32
C LEU A 3 -35.54 7.09 0.32
N SER A 4 -35.42 7.84 -0.76
CA SER A 4 -34.36 7.69 -1.78
C SER A 4 -32.97 7.85 -1.21
N ASN A 5 -32.73 8.84 -0.36
CA ASN A 5 -31.45 9.08 0.29
C ASN A 5 -31.10 7.99 1.30
N GLN A 6 -32.08 7.43 1.99
CA GLN A 6 -31.89 6.32 2.90
C GLN A 6 -31.48 5.06 2.16
N ILE A 7 -32.18 4.71 1.09
CA ILE A 7 -31.85 3.55 0.23
C ILE A 7 -30.44 3.69 -0.35
N LEU A 8 -30.08 4.87 -0.88
CA LEU A 8 -28.73 5.12 -1.41
C LEU A 8 -27.64 4.98 -0.32
N SER A 9 -27.92 5.49 0.89
CA SER A 9 -27.02 5.34 2.04
C SER A 9 -26.80 3.88 2.37
N ASP A 10 -27.85 3.08 2.46
CA ASP A 10 -27.77 1.68 2.86
C ASP A 10 -27.07 0.83 1.78
N ILE A 11 -27.33 1.08 0.50
CA ILE A 11 -26.60 0.47 -0.61
C ILE A 11 -25.10 0.83 -0.54
N THR A 12 -24.78 2.09 -0.28
CA THR A 12 -23.39 2.56 -0.18
C THR A 12 -22.67 1.91 0.97
N VAL A 13 -23.29 1.84 2.15
CA VAL A 13 -22.74 1.16 3.33
C VAL A 13 -22.48 -0.31 3.01
N HIS A 14 -23.47 -1.02 2.48
CA HIS A 14 -23.39 -2.42 2.16
C HIS A 14 -22.29 -2.75 1.14
N MET A 15 -22.18 -1.95 0.08
CA MET A 15 -21.23 -2.21 -1.02
C MET A 15 -19.79 -1.80 -0.70
N LYS A 16 -19.59 -0.75 0.10
CA LYS A 16 -18.27 -0.12 0.25
C LYS A 16 -17.62 -0.32 1.62
N TYR A 17 -18.42 -0.41 2.69
CA TYR A 17 -17.92 -0.36 4.06
C TYR A 17 -18.19 -1.60 4.88
N ALA A 18 -19.34 -2.24 4.69
CA ALA A 18 -19.76 -3.41 5.44
C ALA A 18 -18.87 -4.62 5.12
N ARG A 19 -18.31 -5.24 6.15
CA ARG A 19 -17.54 -6.48 6.04
C ARG A 19 -18.48 -7.66 5.93
N PHE A 20 -18.02 -8.70 5.23
CA PHE A 20 -18.70 -9.98 5.23
C PHE A 20 -18.35 -10.74 6.53
N LEU A 21 -19.36 -11.16 7.25
CA LEU A 21 -19.29 -11.97 8.46
C LEU A 21 -19.51 -13.44 8.10
N PRO A 22 -18.45 -14.27 8.00
CA PRO A 22 -18.58 -15.65 7.53
C PRO A 22 -19.48 -16.52 8.41
N GLU A 23 -19.42 -16.31 9.74
CA GLU A 23 -20.20 -17.07 10.71
C GLU A 23 -21.71 -16.84 10.57
N GLN A 24 -22.12 -15.64 10.14
CA GLN A 24 -23.52 -15.28 9.98
C GLN A 24 -23.96 -15.25 8.50
N ASN A 25 -23.04 -15.55 7.58
CA ASN A 25 -23.26 -15.51 6.13
C ASN A 25 -23.93 -14.21 5.63
N LYS A 26 -23.62 -13.08 6.27
CA LYS A 26 -24.15 -11.75 5.92
C LYS A 26 -23.06 -10.69 5.93
N ARG A 27 -23.37 -9.51 5.43
CA ARG A 27 -22.55 -8.31 5.66
C ARG A 27 -22.99 -7.59 6.93
N GLU A 28 -22.04 -6.83 7.52
CA GLU A 28 -22.34 -5.97 8.67
C GLU A 28 -23.50 -5.04 8.37
N SER A 29 -24.36 -4.80 9.38
CA SER A 29 -25.28 -3.66 9.40
C SER A 29 -24.53 -2.35 9.67
N TRP A 30 -25.25 -1.22 9.57
CA TRP A 30 -24.69 0.08 9.94
C TRP A 30 -24.23 0.11 11.41
N GLU A 31 -25.04 -0.42 12.31
CA GLU A 31 -24.75 -0.49 13.74
C GLU A 31 -23.54 -1.37 14.04
N GLU A 32 -23.44 -2.54 13.41
CA GLU A 32 -22.30 -3.45 13.56
C GLU A 32 -21.00 -2.81 13.06
N LEU A 33 -21.04 -2.11 11.94
CA LEU A 33 -19.92 -1.40 11.35
C LEU A 33 -19.45 -0.25 12.25
N VAL A 34 -20.38 0.56 12.75
CA VAL A 34 -20.09 1.67 13.68
C VAL A 34 -19.53 1.15 15.00
N SER A 35 -20.12 0.09 15.54
CA SER A 35 -19.65 -0.57 16.77
C SER A 35 -18.24 -1.11 16.62
N ARG A 36 -17.92 -1.75 15.50
CA ARG A 36 -16.56 -2.24 15.20
C ARG A 36 -15.54 -1.10 15.22
N ASN A 37 -15.87 0.02 14.61
CA ASN A 37 -15.00 1.20 14.57
C ASN A 37 -14.85 1.82 15.97
N MET A 38 -15.94 1.96 16.70
CA MET A 38 -15.95 2.47 18.08
C MET A 38 -15.08 1.61 19.01
N HIS A 39 -15.25 0.30 19.00
CA HIS A 39 -14.49 -0.62 19.83
C HIS A 39 -12.98 -0.57 19.55
N MET A 40 -12.57 -0.31 18.33
CA MET A 40 -11.15 -0.10 18.00
C MET A 40 -10.59 1.09 18.77
N HIS A 41 -11.33 2.21 18.82
CA HIS A 41 -10.91 3.39 19.57
C HIS A 41 -10.96 3.19 21.09
N LEU A 42 -11.99 2.50 21.60
CA LEU A 42 -12.10 2.18 23.02
C LEU A 42 -10.93 1.32 23.51
N ARG A 43 -10.52 0.31 22.73
CA ARG A 43 -9.35 -0.51 23.08
C ARG A 43 -8.06 0.29 23.13
N LYS A 44 -7.90 1.26 22.23
CA LYS A 44 -6.69 2.07 22.16
C LYS A 44 -6.68 3.21 23.21
N TYR A 45 -7.84 3.77 23.54
CA TYR A 45 -8.00 4.93 24.40
C TYR A 45 -9.08 4.71 25.47
N PRO A 46 -8.90 3.73 26.39
CA PRO A 46 -9.93 3.38 27.39
C PRO A 46 -10.25 4.54 28.34
N HIS A 47 -9.29 5.44 28.61
CA HIS A 47 -9.49 6.62 29.43
C HIS A 47 -10.43 7.68 28.80
N MET A 48 -10.77 7.55 27.52
CA MET A 48 -11.68 8.45 26.79
C MET A 48 -13.04 7.81 26.50
N GLU A 49 -13.42 6.77 27.21
CA GLU A 49 -14.62 5.98 26.93
C GLU A 49 -15.89 6.83 26.77
N LEU A 50 -16.16 7.72 27.74
CA LEU A 50 -17.35 8.57 27.70
C LEU A 50 -17.39 9.52 26.49
N GLN A 51 -16.23 10.08 26.12
CA GLN A 51 -16.11 10.98 24.98
C GLN A 51 -16.30 10.23 23.68
N ILE A 52 -15.69 9.05 23.54
CA ILE A 52 -15.83 8.17 22.39
C ILE A 52 -17.28 7.74 22.23
N ALA A 53 -17.92 7.26 23.31
CA ALA A 53 -19.32 6.84 23.27
C ALA A 53 -20.27 7.97 22.84
N LYS A 54 -20.06 9.19 23.37
CA LYS A 54 -20.81 10.39 22.98
C LYS A 54 -20.64 10.73 21.50
N ALA A 55 -19.40 10.69 20.99
CA ALA A 55 -19.11 10.95 19.58
C ALA A 55 -19.75 9.88 18.67
N TYR A 56 -19.65 8.61 19.03
CA TYR A 56 -20.20 7.51 18.23
C TYR A 56 -21.72 7.43 18.26
N LYS A 57 -22.41 8.02 19.24
CA LYS A 57 -23.85 8.23 19.18
C LYS A 57 -24.23 9.15 18.00
N MET A 58 -23.43 10.20 17.76
CA MET A 58 -23.64 11.07 16.60
C MET A 58 -23.34 10.36 15.27
N VAL A 59 -22.39 9.42 15.27
CA VAL A 59 -22.07 8.58 14.10
C VAL A 59 -23.24 7.62 13.81
N LEU A 60 -23.79 6.95 14.81
CA LEU A 60 -24.96 6.07 14.68
C LEU A 60 -26.15 6.82 14.05
N ASP A 61 -26.39 8.05 14.51
CA ASP A 61 -27.45 8.93 14.00
C ASP A 61 -27.12 9.49 12.58
N LYS A 62 -25.98 9.14 12.00
CA LYS A 62 -25.47 9.65 10.69
C LYS A 62 -25.34 11.18 10.64
N LYS A 63 -25.20 11.86 11.81
CA LYS A 63 -24.97 13.30 11.90
C LYS A 63 -23.53 13.71 11.65
N VAL A 64 -22.59 12.84 11.99
CA VAL A 64 -21.15 12.98 11.75
C VAL A 64 -20.62 11.65 11.24
N LEU A 65 -19.69 11.68 10.31
CA LEU A 65 -19.04 10.48 9.80
C LEU A 65 -17.53 10.53 10.08
N PRO A 66 -16.94 9.45 10.60
CA PRO A 66 -15.50 9.29 10.62
C PRO A 66 -14.92 9.21 9.20
N SER A 67 -13.58 9.23 9.09
CA SER A 67 -12.91 8.97 7.82
C SER A 67 -13.45 7.69 7.17
N MET A 68 -13.71 7.74 5.86
CA MET A 68 -14.19 6.59 5.08
C MET A 68 -13.26 5.38 5.23
N ARG A 69 -11.95 5.59 5.26
CA ARG A 69 -10.96 4.54 5.48
C ARG A 69 -11.02 3.95 6.88
N SER A 70 -11.26 4.79 7.90
CA SER A 70 -11.48 4.32 9.27
C SER A 70 -12.71 3.41 9.34
N MET A 71 -13.80 3.77 8.69
CA MET A 71 -15.00 2.95 8.64
C MET A 71 -14.76 1.63 7.88
N GLN A 72 -14.07 1.67 6.75
CA GLN A 72 -13.80 0.51 5.92
C GLN A 72 -12.86 -0.49 6.62
N PHE A 73 -11.76 -0.02 7.18
CA PHE A 73 -10.68 -0.87 7.72
C PHE A 73 -10.62 -0.91 9.25
N GLY A 74 -11.51 -0.21 9.97
CA GLY A 74 -11.56 -0.17 11.43
C GLY A 74 -11.43 -1.55 12.09
N GLY A 75 -10.78 -1.63 13.25
CA GLY A 75 -10.41 -2.85 13.95
C GLY A 75 -9.05 -3.40 13.52
N LYS A 76 -8.88 -4.71 13.57
CA LYS A 76 -7.61 -5.40 13.38
C LYS A 76 -6.75 -4.93 12.17
N PRO A 77 -7.29 -4.62 10.97
CA PRO A 77 -6.46 -4.13 9.86
C PRO A 77 -5.76 -2.80 10.14
N ILE A 78 -6.43 -1.86 10.81
CA ILE A 78 -5.83 -0.57 11.21
C ILE A 78 -4.90 -0.75 12.42
N GLU A 79 -5.25 -1.62 13.34
CA GLU A 79 -4.42 -1.93 14.53
C GLU A 79 -3.06 -2.51 14.10
N ILE A 80 -3.04 -3.35 13.06
CA ILE A 80 -1.81 -3.92 12.50
C ILE A 80 -1.05 -2.89 11.64
N ASN A 81 -1.76 -2.19 10.75
CA ASN A 81 -1.16 -1.23 9.83
C ASN A 81 -1.98 0.07 9.78
N PRO A 82 -1.63 1.08 10.61
CA PRO A 82 -2.32 2.37 10.65
C PRO A 82 -2.27 3.15 9.33
N SER A 83 -1.31 2.88 8.44
CA SER A 83 -1.21 3.52 7.13
C SER A 83 -2.45 3.31 6.27
N ARG A 84 -3.26 2.28 6.55
CA ARG A 84 -4.55 2.04 5.88
C ARG A 84 -5.60 3.12 6.11
N MET A 85 -5.39 4.01 7.07
CA MET A 85 -6.28 5.16 7.31
C MET A 85 -6.10 6.28 6.29
N PHE A 86 -4.97 6.32 5.60
CA PHE A 86 -4.65 7.37 4.64
C PHE A 86 -5.10 6.99 3.23
N ASN A 87 -5.67 7.96 2.51
CA ASN A 87 -6.06 7.81 1.11
C ASN A 87 -4.90 8.11 0.16
N CYS A 88 -4.12 9.13 0.49
CA CYS A 88 -3.06 9.66 -0.35
C CYS A 88 -1.81 9.92 0.48
N SER A 89 -0.66 9.78 -0.17
CA SER A 89 0.66 10.06 0.37
C SER A 89 1.55 10.66 -0.72
N PHE A 90 2.63 11.27 -0.30
CA PHE A 90 3.65 11.82 -1.18
C PHE A 90 5.02 11.32 -0.75
N VAL A 91 5.88 11.02 -1.74
CA VAL A 91 7.26 10.60 -1.53
C VAL A 91 8.15 11.38 -2.50
N ALA A 92 9.18 12.05 -1.98
CA ALA A 92 10.26 12.57 -2.81
C ALA A 92 11.23 11.43 -3.16
N VAL A 93 11.69 11.35 -4.42
CA VAL A 93 12.69 10.36 -4.84
C VAL A 93 14.08 10.99 -4.70
N ASP A 94 14.49 11.18 -3.46
CA ASP A 94 15.77 11.76 -3.04
C ASP A 94 16.69 10.75 -2.34
N ASP A 95 16.13 9.60 -1.97
CA ASP A 95 16.83 8.46 -1.37
C ASP A 95 16.31 7.17 -2.03
N TYR A 96 17.16 6.16 -2.19
CA TYR A 96 16.75 4.87 -2.77
C TYR A 96 15.68 4.14 -1.95
N ARG A 97 15.49 4.49 -0.67
CA ARG A 97 14.40 3.98 0.16
C ARG A 97 13.02 4.46 -0.29
N ALA A 98 12.92 5.55 -1.05
CA ALA A 98 11.66 6.03 -1.61
C ALA A 98 10.91 4.94 -2.41
N PHE A 99 11.63 3.98 -3.00
CA PHE A 99 11.04 2.88 -3.77
C PHE A 99 10.32 1.87 -2.89
N ASN A 100 10.94 1.44 -1.80
CA ASN A 100 10.29 0.49 -0.88
C ASN A 100 9.21 1.17 -0.04
N GLU A 101 9.36 2.42 0.33
CA GLU A 101 8.33 3.22 0.99
C GLU A 101 7.10 3.37 0.10
N SER A 102 7.29 3.69 -1.19
CA SER A 102 6.20 3.73 -2.17
C SER A 102 5.49 2.39 -2.30
N MET A 103 6.25 1.28 -2.36
CA MET A 103 5.66 -0.07 -2.40
C MET A 103 4.83 -0.35 -1.15
N PHE A 104 5.36 -0.07 0.03
CA PHE A 104 4.65 -0.26 1.30
C PHE A 104 3.34 0.54 1.36
N LEU A 105 3.39 1.82 0.99
CA LEU A 105 2.22 2.70 0.99
C LEU A 105 1.17 2.25 -0.02
N LEU A 106 1.56 1.88 -1.24
CA LEU A 106 0.67 1.35 -2.27
C LEU A 106 -0.01 0.06 -1.82
N LEU A 107 0.74 -0.89 -1.25
CA LEU A 107 0.21 -2.15 -0.72
C LEU A 107 -0.68 -1.93 0.51
N SER A 108 -0.44 -0.88 1.28
CA SER A 108 -1.32 -0.45 2.38
C SER A 108 -2.64 0.17 1.89
N GLY A 109 -2.75 0.48 0.59
CA GLY A 109 -3.95 1.02 -0.05
C GLY A 109 -3.93 2.54 -0.19
N CYS A 110 -2.80 3.21 0.04
CA CYS A 110 -2.63 4.63 -0.26
C CYS A 110 -2.39 4.85 -1.77
N GLY A 111 -2.93 5.93 -2.31
CA GLY A 111 -2.43 6.49 -3.56
C GLY A 111 -1.11 7.22 -3.28
N VAL A 112 -0.06 6.90 -4.02
CA VAL A 112 1.26 7.53 -3.80
C VAL A 112 1.56 8.46 -4.96
N GLY A 113 1.63 9.77 -4.66
CA GLY A 113 2.27 10.74 -5.52
C GLY A 113 3.78 10.74 -5.25
N TYR A 114 4.59 10.78 -6.30
CA TYR A 114 6.04 10.85 -6.12
C TYR A 114 6.62 11.98 -6.97
N SER A 115 7.68 12.61 -6.45
CA SER A 115 8.42 13.63 -7.17
C SER A 115 9.74 13.09 -7.67
N VAL A 116 9.95 13.26 -8.98
CA VAL A 116 11.21 12.98 -9.69
C VAL A 116 11.81 14.26 -10.26
N GLN A 117 11.58 15.39 -9.59
CA GLN A 117 12.21 16.65 -9.96
C GLN A 117 13.73 16.56 -9.83
N SER A 118 14.48 17.27 -10.67
CA SER A 118 15.93 17.17 -10.76
C SER A 118 16.62 17.30 -9.40
N HIS A 119 16.21 18.29 -8.59
CA HIS A 119 16.78 18.54 -7.27
C HIS A 119 16.57 17.40 -6.25
N HIS A 120 15.55 16.53 -6.44
CA HIS A 120 15.40 15.32 -5.64
C HIS A 120 16.28 14.20 -6.19
N VAL A 121 16.17 13.93 -7.49
CA VAL A 121 16.87 12.81 -8.15
C VAL A 121 18.40 12.96 -8.09
N GLU A 122 18.92 14.19 -8.14
CA GLU A 122 20.34 14.49 -8.00
C GLU A 122 20.93 14.09 -6.64
N GLN A 123 20.09 13.94 -5.60
CA GLN A 123 20.51 13.50 -4.28
C GLN A 123 20.75 11.98 -4.21
N LEU A 124 20.21 11.23 -5.18
CA LEU A 124 20.43 9.79 -5.21
C LEU A 124 21.91 9.45 -5.46
N PRO A 125 22.44 8.43 -4.79
CA PRO A 125 23.79 7.97 -5.05
C PRO A 125 23.93 7.37 -6.45
N GLU A 126 25.16 7.23 -6.89
CA GLU A 126 25.52 6.55 -8.14
C GLU A 126 25.19 5.05 -8.06
N ILE A 127 24.82 4.48 -9.19
CA ILE A 127 24.60 3.04 -9.30
C ILE A 127 25.95 2.33 -9.27
N ARG A 128 26.05 1.33 -8.42
CA ARG A 128 27.21 0.44 -8.30
C ARG A 128 26.76 -1.00 -8.51
N LYS A 129 27.23 -1.59 -9.61
CA LYS A 129 26.89 -2.97 -9.94
C LYS A 129 27.59 -3.97 -9.01
N PRO A 130 26.92 -5.07 -8.64
CA PRO A 130 27.56 -6.11 -7.86
C PRO A 130 28.72 -6.75 -8.66
N THR A 131 29.90 -6.79 -8.08
CA THR A 131 31.14 -7.24 -8.73
C THR A 131 31.51 -8.70 -8.45
N SER A 132 30.97 -9.29 -7.37
CA SER A 132 31.26 -10.64 -6.96
C SER A 132 30.41 -11.67 -7.71
N LYS A 133 30.98 -12.83 -8.01
CA LYS A 133 30.23 -13.99 -8.53
C LYS A 133 29.34 -14.66 -7.47
N ARG A 134 29.40 -14.24 -6.19
CA ARG A 134 28.59 -14.78 -5.11
C ARG A 134 27.14 -14.29 -5.23
N THR A 135 26.21 -15.19 -4.96
CA THR A 135 24.77 -14.89 -4.94
C THR A 135 24.23 -15.08 -3.53
N TYR A 136 23.56 -14.05 -3.03
CA TYR A 136 22.85 -14.09 -1.75
C TYR A 136 21.38 -14.48 -2.00
N ARG A 137 20.89 -15.51 -1.29
CA ARG A 137 19.47 -15.92 -1.34
C ARG A 137 18.67 -15.05 -0.35
N TYR A 138 17.63 -14.41 -0.82
CA TYR A 138 16.72 -13.58 -0.03
C TYR A 138 15.33 -14.20 -0.05
N LEU A 139 14.88 -14.72 1.10
CA LEU A 139 13.51 -15.25 1.27
C LEU A 139 12.55 -14.09 1.50
N ILE A 140 11.51 -13.98 0.69
CA ILE A 140 10.51 -12.91 0.77
C ILE A 140 9.36 -13.38 1.65
N GLN A 141 9.11 -12.65 2.73
CA GLN A 141 7.99 -12.93 3.62
C GLN A 141 6.64 -12.58 2.96
N ASP A 142 5.59 -13.35 3.28
CA ASP A 142 4.23 -13.14 2.79
C ASP A 142 3.50 -12.03 3.57
N SER A 143 4.04 -10.80 3.50
CA SER A 143 3.53 -9.61 4.14
C SER A 143 3.75 -8.37 3.26
N ILE A 144 3.06 -7.27 3.57
CA ILE A 144 3.26 -5.97 2.89
C ILE A 144 4.70 -5.52 3.09
N GLU A 145 5.20 -5.65 4.30
CA GLU A 145 6.55 -5.33 4.71
C GLU A 145 7.57 -6.19 3.93
N GLY A 146 7.36 -7.50 3.87
CA GLY A 146 8.25 -8.42 3.15
C GLY A 146 8.38 -8.12 1.66
N TRP A 147 7.29 -7.68 1.03
CA TRP A 147 7.30 -7.25 -0.38
C TRP A 147 8.06 -5.92 -0.56
N ALA A 148 7.84 -4.96 0.35
CA ALA A 148 8.57 -3.70 0.35
C ALA A 148 10.07 -3.91 0.62
N ASP A 149 10.42 -4.79 1.57
CA ASP A 149 11.80 -5.13 1.90
C ASP A 149 12.51 -5.87 0.75
N ALA A 150 11.78 -6.64 -0.07
CA ALA A 150 12.36 -7.24 -1.28
C ALA A 150 12.81 -6.15 -2.28
N VAL A 151 11.99 -5.10 -2.45
CA VAL A 151 12.39 -3.94 -3.28
C VAL A 151 13.59 -3.22 -2.65
N LYS A 152 13.57 -2.99 -1.34
CA LYS A 152 14.69 -2.39 -0.61
C LYS A 152 15.98 -3.19 -0.82
N ALA A 153 15.93 -4.51 -0.64
CA ALA A 153 17.08 -5.38 -0.81
C ALA A 153 17.68 -5.34 -2.23
N LEU A 154 16.78 -5.21 -3.26
CA LEU A 154 17.24 -4.99 -4.63
C LEU A 154 17.93 -3.64 -4.78
N MET A 155 17.33 -2.56 -4.29
CA MET A 155 17.91 -1.22 -4.39
C MET A 155 19.24 -1.13 -3.63
N GLU A 156 19.35 -1.71 -2.45
CA GLU A 156 20.60 -1.78 -1.69
C GLU A 156 21.71 -2.53 -2.42
N THR A 157 21.38 -3.47 -3.30
CA THR A 157 22.37 -4.18 -4.11
C THR A 157 23.07 -3.24 -5.10
N TYR A 158 22.37 -2.22 -5.58
CA TYR A 158 22.89 -1.28 -6.59
C TYR A 158 23.31 0.08 -6.00
N TYR A 159 22.71 0.51 -4.89
CA TYR A 159 23.00 1.81 -4.26
C TYR A 159 23.77 1.69 -2.96
N GLY A 160 23.66 0.56 -2.26
CA GLY A 160 24.30 0.31 -0.98
C GLY A 160 25.72 -0.26 -1.07
N GLY A 161 26.26 -0.41 -2.28
CA GLY A 161 27.63 -0.93 -2.50
C GLY A 161 27.80 -2.41 -2.14
N ARG A 162 26.73 -3.20 -2.17
CA ARG A 162 26.82 -4.67 -1.99
C ARG A 162 27.56 -5.29 -3.17
N THR A 163 28.53 -6.14 -2.88
CA THR A 163 29.31 -6.82 -3.92
C THR A 163 28.61 -8.05 -4.50
N SER A 164 27.70 -8.68 -3.75
CA SER A 164 27.05 -9.94 -4.13
C SER A 164 25.74 -9.71 -4.88
N HIS A 165 25.46 -10.55 -5.86
CA HIS A 165 24.14 -10.59 -6.51
C HIS A 165 23.05 -11.08 -5.56
N ILE A 166 21.82 -10.61 -5.75
CA ILE A 166 20.66 -11.06 -5.00
C ILE A 166 19.83 -12.03 -5.83
N ARG A 167 19.40 -13.12 -5.20
CA ARG A 167 18.44 -14.09 -5.76
C ARG A 167 17.25 -14.18 -4.83
N PHE A 168 16.09 -13.77 -5.31
CA PHE A 168 14.85 -13.81 -4.55
C PHE A 168 14.26 -15.22 -4.52
N ASP A 169 13.78 -15.59 -3.34
CA ASP A 169 13.00 -16.79 -3.09
C ASP A 169 11.58 -16.38 -2.71
N TYR A 170 10.60 -16.92 -3.44
CA TYR A 170 9.18 -16.59 -3.33
C TYR A 170 8.38 -17.70 -2.65
N GLY A 171 9.06 -18.68 -2.04
CA GLY A 171 8.44 -19.89 -1.53
C GLY A 171 7.39 -19.66 -0.43
N ASP A 172 7.57 -18.63 0.39
CA ASP A 172 6.65 -18.32 1.48
C ASP A 172 5.43 -17.52 1.03
N ILE A 173 5.45 -16.95 -0.19
CA ILE A 173 4.34 -16.14 -0.69
C ILE A 173 3.15 -17.04 -1.02
N ARG A 174 1.98 -16.74 -0.41
CA ARG A 174 0.74 -17.46 -0.63
C ARG A 174 0.35 -17.56 -2.09
N ALA A 175 -0.35 -18.64 -2.43
CA ALA A 175 -0.78 -18.91 -3.79
C ALA A 175 -1.82 -17.89 -4.30
N LYS A 176 -1.89 -17.74 -5.63
CA LYS A 176 -2.91 -16.92 -6.27
C LYS A 176 -4.31 -17.46 -5.94
N GLY A 177 -5.20 -16.56 -5.52
CA GLY A 177 -6.59 -16.88 -5.24
C GLY A 177 -6.91 -17.08 -3.75
N GLU A 178 -5.92 -17.24 -2.88
CA GLU A 178 -6.12 -17.31 -1.44
C GLU A 178 -6.75 -16.02 -0.88
N ARG A 179 -7.56 -16.16 0.16
CA ARG A 179 -8.30 -15.03 0.75
C ARG A 179 -7.38 -14.14 1.58
N LEU A 180 -7.45 -12.83 1.33
CA LEU A 180 -6.74 -11.83 2.13
C LEU A 180 -7.56 -11.49 3.38
N ILE A 181 -7.02 -11.81 4.56
CA ILE A 181 -7.73 -11.64 5.84
C ILE A 181 -7.85 -10.16 6.22
N THR A 182 -6.79 -9.36 5.97
CA THR A 182 -6.71 -7.97 6.45
C THR A 182 -7.33 -6.94 5.51
N SER A 183 -7.30 -7.18 4.20
CA SER A 183 -7.78 -6.21 3.19
C SER A 183 -9.03 -6.65 2.45
N GLY A 184 -9.42 -7.93 2.61
CA GLY A 184 -10.43 -8.54 1.77
C GLY A 184 -9.94 -8.80 0.33
N GLY A 185 -10.67 -9.61 -0.43
CA GLY A 185 -10.26 -9.99 -1.78
C GLY A 185 -9.37 -11.24 -1.80
N LYS A 186 -8.72 -11.47 -2.94
CA LYS A 186 -7.91 -12.65 -3.22
C LYS A 186 -6.44 -12.27 -3.46
N ALA A 187 -5.54 -13.10 -2.99
CA ALA A 187 -4.10 -12.95 -3.19
C ALA A 187 -3.73 -13.05 -4.69
N PRO A 188 -2.77 -12.23 -5.15
CA PRO A 188 -2.29 -12.28 -6.53
C PRO A 188 -1.31 -13.42 -6.80
N GLY A 189 -0.72 -13.98 -5.72
CA GLY A 189 0.42 -14.86 -5.81
C GLY A 189 1.75 -14.13 -6.04
N PRO A 190 2.86 -14.86 -6.17
CA PRO A 190 4.20 -14.29 -6.27
C PRO A 190 4.54 -13.64 -7.61
N GLN A 191 3.82 -14.01 -8.69
CA GLN A 191 4.16 -13.61 -10.05
C GLN A 191 4.29 -12.10 -10.24
N PRO A 192 3.40 -11.29 -9.69
CA PRO A 192 3.49 -9.85 -9.82
C PRO A 192 4.75 -9.24 -9.25
N LEU A 193 5.12 -9.62 -8.06
CA LEU A 193 6.34 -9.14 -7.43
C LEU A 193 7.58 -9.60 -8.22
N LYS A 194 7.58 -10.84 -8.71
CA LYS A 194 8.66 -11.36 -9.56
C LYS A 194 8.87 -10.51 -10.80
N GLU A 195 7.80 -10.19 -11.52
CA GLU A 195 7.85 -9.34 -12.71
C GLU A 195 8.33 -7.92 -12.38
N CYS A 196 7.88 -7.37 -11.25
CA CYS A 196 8.31 -6.08 -10.76
C CYS A 196 9.83 -6.05 -10.52
N LEU A 197 10.34 -6.96 -9.68
CA LEU A 197 11.75 -7.03 -9.32
C LEU A 197 12.64 -7.27 -10.54
N LEU A 198 12.20 -8.10 -11.50
CA LEU A 198 12.93 -8.34 -12.75
C LEU A 198 13.00 -7.08 -13.62
N LYS A 199 11.92 -6.30 -13.71
CA LYS A 199 11.91 -5.04 -14.48
C LYS A 199 12.80 -3.97 -13.85
N VAL A 200 12.69 -3.79 -12.53
CA VAL A 200 13.55 -2.85 -11.79
C VAL A 200 15.02 -3.25 -11.97
N LYS A 201 15.33 -4.54 -11.78
CA LYS A 201 16.68 -5.06 -11.98
C LYS A 201 17.18 -4.80 -13.40
N GLY A 202 16.37 -5.05 -14.43
CA GLY A 202 16.74 -4.80 -15.83
C GLY A 202 17.14 -3.35 -16.09
N ILE A 203 16.36 -2.38 -15.56
CA ILE A 203 16.69 -0.95 -15.70
C ILE A 203 18.02 -0.61 -15.02
N LEU A 204 18.28 -1.18 -13.84
CA LEU A 204 19.53 -0.95 -13.11
C LEU A 204 20.73 -1.64 -13.79
N ASP A 205 20.53 -2.82 -14.38
CA ASP A 205 21.57 -3.54 -15.12
C ASP A 205 21.95 -2.84 -16.44
N ASP A 206 20.99 -2.15 -17.09
CA ASP A 206 21.24 -1.39 -18.34
C ASP A 206 22.15 -0.17 -18.13
N LYS A 207 22.28 0.33 -16.88
CA LYS A 207 23.14 1.46 -16.54
C LYS A 207 24.62 1.05 -16.42
N GLN A 208 25.52 2.00 -16.67
CA GLN A 208 26.94 1.81 -16.39
C GLN A 208 27.23 1.99 -14.90
N ASP A 209 28.32 1.39 -14.44
CA ASP A 209 28.79 1.57 -13.06
C ASP A 209 29.23 3.03 -12.84
N GLY A 210 28.76 3.64 -11.76
CA GLY A 210 28.98 5.05 -11.46
C GLY A 210 27.98 6.02 -12.15
N GLU A 211 27.04 5.53 -12.95
CA GLU A 211 26.02 6.35 -13.59
C GLU A 211 24.85 6.63 -12.63
N LYS A 212 24.21 7.79 -12.78
CA LYS A 212 22.97 8.12 -12.09
C LYS A 212 21.76 7.92 -13.00
N LEU A 213 20.62 7.52 -12.42
CA LEU A 213 19.35 7.52 -13.14
C LEU A 213 18.86 8.95 -13.31
N THR A 214 18.34 9.25 -14.49
CA THR A 214 17.72 10.55 -14.81
C THR A 214 16.25 10.56 -14.41
N SER A 215 15.67 11.74 -14.22
CA SER A 215 14.23 11.91 -13.92
C SER A 215 13.31 11.20 -14.92
N VAL A 216 13.70 11.13 -16.19
CA VAL A 216 12.94 10.47 -17.27
C VAL A 216 12.93 8.95 -17.11
N GLU A 217 13.99 8.37 -16.60
CA GLU A 217 14.14 6.92 -16.40
C GLU A 217 13.41 6.41 -15.16
N TYR A 218 13.15 7.31 -14.19
CA TYR A 218 12.27 6.99 -13.06
C TYR A 218 10.79 6.91 -13.46
N VAL A 219 10.37 7.63 -14.51
CA VAL A 219 8.98 7.63 -14.99
C VAL A 219 8.51 6.26 -15.48
N PRO A 220 9.29 5.44 -16.20
CA PRO A 220 8.87 4.08 -16.59
C PRO A 220 8.73 3.11 -15.41
N LEU A 221 9.44 3.33 -14.30
CA LEU A 221 9.20 2.58 -13.06
C LEU A 221 7.79 2.81 -12.51
N GLY A 222 7.15 3.95 -12.88
CA GLY A 222 5.76 4.25 -12.55
C GLY A 222 4.75 4.15 -13.71
N ARG A 223 5.15 4.16 -14.99
CA ARG A 223 4.24 4.43 -16.13
C ARG A 223 3.81 3.28 -16.99
N ARG A 224 4.56 2.18 -17.12
CA ARG A 224 4.06 1.04 -17.91
C ARG A 224 3.48 -0.01 -17.01
N ARG A 225 2.11 0.09 -16.86
CA ARG A 225 1.38 -1.03 -16.28
C ARG A 225 2.38 -2.05 -15.72
N PRO A 226 2.64 -2.15 -14.61
CA PRO A 226 1.81 -2.42 -13.52
C PRO A 226 2.53 -2.43 -12.21
N PHE A 227 2.67 -1.32 -11.65
CA PHE A 227 2.41 -1.38 -10.26
C PHE A 227 0.91 -1.44 -10.11
N TRP A 228 0.34 -2.41 -10.66
CA TRP A 228 -0.85 -3.00 -11.04
C TRP A 228 -1.60 -3.60 -9.96
N TRP A 229 -1.83 -2.96 -9.05
CA TRP A 229 -2.83 -3.45 -8.19
C TRP A 229 -3.82 -2.40 -7.77
N TYR A 230 -4.09 -1.49 -8.61
CA TYR A 230 -5.25 -0.70 -8.32
C TYR A 230 -6.19 -0.59 -9.49
N LYS A 231 -7.38 -1.20 -9.27
CA LYS A 231 -8.59 -0.94 -10.02
C LYS A 231 -8.66 0.53 -10.47
N LYS A 232 -9.17 0.70 -11.66
CA LYS A 232 -9.61 1.89 -12.44
C LYS A 232 -9.82 3.24 -11.74
N SER A 233 -9.85 3.34 -10.41
CA SER A 233 -10.15 4.56 -9.67
C SER A 233 -8.94 5.38 -9.21
N CYS A 234 -7.72 4.85 -9.27
CA CYS A 234 -6.50 5.61 -8.94
C CYS A 234 -5.70 6.08 -10.14
N ASN A 235 -6.01 5.63 -11.36
CA ASN A 235 -5.31 6.08 -12.57
C ASN A 235 -5.49 7.58 -12.87
N ASP A 236 -6.55 8.20 -12.37
CA ASP A 236 -6.83 9.61 -12.65
C ASP A 236 -6.04 10.57 -11.75
N PHE A 237 -5.57 10.11 -10.59
CA PHE A 237 -4.86 10.98 -9.64
C PHE A 237 -3.36 11.12 -9.95
N ILE A 238 -2.74 10.12 -10.55
CA ILE A 238 -1.31 10.16 -10.95
C ILE A 238 -1.07 11.13 -12.10
N VAL A 239 -2.09 11.36 -12.94
CA VAL A 239 -2.00 12.27 -14.09
C VAL A 239 -2.07 13.74 -13.68
N LEU A 240 -2.68 14.07 -12.55
CA LEU A 240 -2.89 15.46 -12.10
C LEU A 240 -1.64 16.11 -11.51
N CYS A 241 -0.72 15.36 -10.92
CA CYS A 241 0.54 15.90 -10.37
C CYS A 241 1.63 16.17 -11.43
N GLN A 242 1.38 15.85 -12.71
CA GLN A 242 2.35 16.03 -13.80
C GLN A 242 2.13 17.30 -14.62
N ARG A 243 1.15 18.14 -14.28
CA ARG A 243 0.79 19.37 -15.03
C ARG A 243 1.06 20.68 -14.26
N GLN A 244 1.94 20.66 -13.30
CA GLN A 244 2.46 21.91 -12.73
C GLN A 244 3.97 21.93 -12.79
#